data_ce097eca32e7cae1c86f50df160a6ff0
#
_entry.id   ce097eca32e7cae1c86f50df160a6ff0
#
_cell.length_a   1.000
_cell.length_b   1.000
_cell.length_c   1.000
_cell.angle_alpha   90.00
_cell.angle_beta   90.00
_cell.angle_gamma   90.00
#
_symmetry.space_group_name_H-M   'P 1'
#
loop_
_entity.id
_entity.type
_entity.pdbx_description
1 polymer ?
#
loop_
_entity_poly.entity_id
_entity_poly.type
_entity_poly.pdbx_seq_one_letter_code
_entity_poly.pdbx_strand_id
1 'polypeptide(L)'
;MMSLSPLSRNFHCFGIPIILSLAILMLVFLIPKSPVSPFHMCTLIGCKDSLEIVLSHQPPDEYLVQVTSDTGEMRSISCSPGKEEVHTSDTYNAPTLCRTAAVTFFDFTPREVTIKITWQGGSTITSGRPNYESFRPNGRFCPPECQVGRMLVAIP
;
A
#
# COMPACT_ATOMS: atom_id res chain seq x y z
N MET A 1 -22.39 -32.21 90.62
CA MET A 1 -22.02 -30.85 90.22
C MET A 1 -20.94 -31.00 89.17
N MET A 2 -21.30 -30.93 87.82
CA MET A 2 -20.35 -31.02 86.71
C MET A 2 -20.25 -29.67 86.03
N SER A 3 -19.04 -29.11 86.04
CA SER A 3 -18.71 -27.85 85.44
C SER A 3 -18.41 -28.10 83.95
N LEU A 4 -19.18 -27.49 83.02
CA LEU A 4 -18.94 -27.48 81.61
C LEU A 4 -18.14 -26.24 81.24
N SER A 5 -16.92 -26.44 80.76
CA SER A 5 -16.04 -25.40 80.21
C SER A 5 -16.53 -24.95 78.80
N PRO A 6 -16.54 -23.67 78.49
CA PRO A 6 -16.89 -23.22 77.16
C PRO A 6 -15.69 -23.42 76.18
N LEU A 7 -15.87 -24.21 75.12
CA LEU A 7 -14.94 -24.36 74.00
C LEU A 7 -14.90 -23.09 73.19
N SER A 8 -13.67 -22.67 72.95
CA SER A 8 -13.20 -21.50 72.17
C SER A 8 -13.79 -21.38 70.80
N ARG A 9 -14.36 -20.21 70.50
CA ARG A 9 -15.03 -19.79 69.26
C ARG A 9 -14.15 -18.87 68.44
N ASN A 10 -12.85 -19.18 68.23
CA ASN A 10 -11.88 -18.25 67.61
C ASN A 10 -11.28 -18.71 66.32
N PHE A 11 -11.95 -19.59 65.52
CA PHE A 11 -11.34 -20.09 64.30
C PHE A 11 -11.85 -19.47 62.96
N HIS A 12 -12.72 -18.44 62.93
CA HIS A 12 -13.35 -17.97 61.71
C HIS A 12 -12.87 -16.63 61.18
N CYS A 13 -11.94 -15.91 61.80
CA CYS A 13 -11.58 -14.56 61.34
C CYS A 13 -10.36 -14.47 60.41
N PHE A 14 -9.57 -15.52 60.24
CA PHE A 14 -8.34 -15.45 59.41
C PHE A 14 -8.50 -15.98 58.00
N GLY A 15 -9.51 -16.78 57.68
CA GLY A 15 -9.69 -17.37 56.34
C GLY A 15 -10.31 -16.41 55.30
N ILE A 16 -11.19 -15.53 55.74
CA ILE A 16 -11.94 -14.64 54.83
C ILE A 16 -11.04 -13.66 54.08
N PRO A 17 -10.07 -12.96 54.70
CA PRO A 17 -9.23 -12.01 53.97
C PRO A 17 -8.30 -12.67 52.96
N ILE A 18 -7.86 -13.91 53.22
CA ILE A 18 -6.98 -14.65 52.29
C ILE A 18 -7.74 -15.07 51.04
N ILE A 19 -8.98 -15.55 51.19
CA ILE A 19 -9.83 -15.96 50.06
C ILE A 19 -10.20 -14.74 49.20
N LEU A 20 -10.53 -13.60 49.83
CA LEU A 20 -10.86 -12.36 49.13
C LEU A 20 -9.65 -11.83 48.35
N SER A 21 -8.45 -11.89 48.93
CA SER A 21 -7.21 -11.48 48.28
C SER A 21 -6.89 -12.34 47.04
N LEU A 22 -7.05 -13.67 47.15
CA LEU A 22 -6.87 -14.59 46.02
C LEU A 22 -7.90 -14.38 44.90
N ALA A 23 -9.15 -14.09 45.27
CA ALA A 23 -10.20 -13.80 44.28
C ALA A 23 -9.93 -12.51 43.49
N ILE A 24 -9.45 -11.46 44.18
CA ILE A 24 -9.07 -10.21 43.52
C ILE A 24 -7.85 -10.42 42.58
N LEU A 25 -6.86 -11.20 43.04
CA LEU A 25 -5.69 -11.50 42.22
C LEU A 25 -6.08 -12.26 40.92
N MET A 26 -6.97 -13.25 41.05
CA MET A 26 -7.50 -13.97 39.90
C MET A 26 -8.32 -13.09 38.95
N LEU A 27 -9.08 -12.13 39.50
CA LEU A 27 -9.85 -11.19 38.70
C LEU A 27 -8.95 -10.29 37.85
N VAL A 28 -7.80 -9.85 38.37
CA VAL A 28 -6.83 -9.02 37.65
C VAL A 28 -6.17 -9.80 36.51
N PHE A 29 -5.96 -11.10 36.66
CA PHE A 29 -5.42 -11.95 35.60
C PHE A 29 -6.45 -12.31 34.51
N LEU A 30 -7.74 -12.26 34.84
CA LEU A 30 -8.83 -12.54 33.88
C LEU A 30 -9.30 -11.31 33.08
N ILE A 31 -8.83 -10.10 33.43
CA ILE A 31 -9.07 -8.93 32.59
C ILE A 31 -8.32 -9.16 31.29
N PRO A 32 -9.01 -9.38 30.15
CA PRO A 32 -8.33 -9.48 28.87
C PRO A 32 -7.55 -8.17 28.70
N LYS A 33 -6.22 -8.27 28.61
CA LYS A 33 -5.39 -7.14 28.18
C LYS A 33 -5.86 -6.78 26.79
N SER A 34 -6.85 -5.88 26.70
CA SER A 34 -7.24 -5.31 25.43
C SER A 34 -5.96 -4.82 24.81
N PRO A 35 -5.57 -5.30 23.60
CA PRO A 35 -4.42 -4.75 22.94
C PRO A 35 -4.76 -3.27 22.77
N VAL A 36 -4.06 -2.42 23.53
CA VAL A 36 -4.10 -0.97 23.33
C VAL A 36 -3.64 -0.82 21.91
N SER A 37 -4.60 -0.64 21.01
CA SER A 37 -4.31 -0.42 19.61
C SER A 37 -3.46 0.85 19.60
N PRO A 38 -2.19 0.80 19.22
CA PRO A 38 -1.41 2.02 19.10
C PRO A 38 -2.19 2.89 18.13
N PHE A 39 -2.57 4.08 18.56
CA PHE A 39 -3.22 5.06 17.69
C PHE A 39 -2.25 5.33 16.55
N HIS A 40 -2.45 4.63 15.42
CA HIS A 40 -1.73 4.91 14.19
C HIS A 40 -2.31 6.20 13.64
N MET A 41 -1.59 7.31 13.85
CA MET A 41 -1.91 8.55 13.15
C MET A 41 -1.50 8.35 11.69
N CYS A 42 -2.50 8.15 10.83
CA CYS A 42 -2.29 8.07 9.39
C CYS A 42 -2.07 9.48 8.84
N THR A 43 -1.02 9.65 8.05
CA THR A 43 -0.87 10.85 7.23
C THR A 43 -1.92 10.83 6.11
N LEU A 44 -2.30 11.99 5.59
CA LEU A 44 -3.30 12.10 4.51
C LEU A 44 -2.63 12.18 3.12
N ILE A 45 -1.50 11.50 2.95
CA ILE A 45 -0.82 11.43 1.65
C ILE A 45 -1.65 10.54 0.74
N GLY A 46 -2.15 11.09 -0.34
CA GLY A 46 -2.82 10.33 -1.39
C GLY A 46 -1.81 9.60 -2.27
N CYS A 47 -2.23 8.54 -2.93
CA CYS A 47 -1.51 7.93 -4.04
C CYS A 47 -2.50 7.58 -5.15
N LYS A 48 -1.96 7.26 -6.34
CA LYS A 48 -2.74 6.82 -7.49
C LYS A 48 -2.16 5.54 -8.04
N ASP A 49 -3.03 4.65 -8.47
CA ASP A 49 -2.65 3.49 -9.25
C ASP A 49 -1.96 3.96 -10.54
N SER A 50 -0.93 3.24 -10.98
CA SER A 50 -0.18 3.67 -12.15
C SER A 50 0.54 2.54 -12.87
N LEU A 51 0.82 2.76 -14.15
CA LEU A 51 1.74 1.97 -14.95
C LEU A 51 2.97 2.82 -15.29
N GLU A 52 4.13 2.37 -14.84
CA GLU A 52 5.42 2.98 -15.16
C GLU A 52 6.13 2.17 -16.26
N ILE A 53 6.42 2.81 -17.36
CA ILE A 53 7.20 2.26 -18.46
C ILE A 53 8.62 2.78 -18.31
N VAL A 54 9.55 1.89 -17.99
CA VAL A 54 10.97 2.19 -17.82
C VAL A 54 11.70 1.89 -19.13
N LEU A 55 12.41 2.89 -19.67
CA LEU A 55 13.20 2.75 -20.88
C LEU A 55 14.62 2.33 -20.53
N SER A 56 15.21 1.39 -21.28
CA SER A 56 16.62 1.02 -21.10
C SER A 56 17.57 2.21 -21.25
N HIS A 57 17.22 3.13 -22.16
CA HIS A 57 17.83 4.45 -22.33
C HIS A 57 16.83 5.37 -23.02
N GLN A 58 17.02 6.65 -22.86
CA GLN A 58 16.15 7.67 -23.43
C GLN A 58 16.39 7.78 -24.94
N PRO A 59 15.34 7.83 -25.78
CA PRO A 59 15.49 8.20 -27.18
C PRO A 59 16.15 9.58 -27.35
N PRO A 60 16.94 9.79 -28.42
CA PRO A 60 17.67 11.05 -28.61
C PRO A 60 16.75 12.24 -28.95
N ASP A 61 15.61 11.97 -29.55
CA ASP A 61 14.66 12.98 -30.03
C ASP A 61 13.31 12.85 -29.32
N GLU A 62 12.38 13.73 -29.64
CA GLU A 62 10.98 13.57 -29.22
C GLU A 62 10.45 12.20 -29.64
N TYR A 63 9.74 11.57 -28.71
CA TYR A 63 9.21 10.24 -28.92
C TYR A 63 7.75 10.13 -28.44
N LEU A 64 6.98 9.33 -29.17
CA LEU A 64 5.61 9.01 -28.88
C LEU A 64 5.55 7.65 -28.17
N VAL A 65 4.96 7.59 -27.00
CA VAL A 65 4.64 6.35 -26.30
C VAL A 65 3.15 6.08 -26.44
N GLN A 66 2.81 4.93 -26.99
CA GLN A 66 1.44 4.44 -27.11
C GLN A 66 1.32 3.14 -26.32
N VAL A 67 0.31 3.04 -25.46
CA VAL A 67 0.02 1.86 -24.64
C VAL A 67 -1.39 1.41 -24.95
N THR A 68 -1.54 0.15 -25.31
CA THR A 68 -2.84 -0.48 -25.52
C THR A 68 -3.02 -1.57 -24.47
N SER A 69 -4.11 -1.51 -23.72
CA SER A 69 -4.48 -2.52 -22.71
C SER A 69 -5.11 -3.76 -23.36
N ASP A 70 -5.22 -4.82 -22.58
CA ASP A 70 -5.99 -6.03 -22.89
C ASP A 70 -7.49 -5.77 -23.14
N THR A 71 -8.04 -4.68 -22.60
CA THR A 71 -9.42 -4.24 -22.83
C THR A 71 -9.60 -3.39 -24.09
N GLY A 72 -8.51 -3.07 -24.80
CA GLY A 72 -8.50 -2.20 -25.97
C GLY A 72 -8.44 -0.71 -25.64
N GLU A 73 -8.32 -0.31 -24.38
CA GLU A 73 -8.06 1.08 -24.02
C GLU A 73 -6.67 1.47 -24.53
N MET A 74 -6.59 2.58 -25.26
CA MET A 74 -5.33 3.09 -25.79
C MET A 74 -5.03 4.47 -25.20
N ARG A 75 -3.84 4.62 -24.64
CA ARG A 75 -3.31 5.90 -24.15
C ARG A 75 -2.03 6.24 -24.89
N SER A 76 -1.80 7.53 -25.13
CA SER A 76 -0.60 7.99 -25.80
C SER A 76 -0.10 9.31 -25.24
N ILE A 77 1.21 9.50 -25.32
CA ILE A 77 1.88 10.73 -24.88
C ILE A 77 3.14 10.97 -25.74
N SER A 78 3.39 12.22 -26.08
CA SER A 78 4.66 12.67 -26.63
C SER A 78 5.55 13.19 -25.52
N CYS A 79 6.79 12.74 -25.48
CA CYS A 79 7.78 13.13 -24.47
C CYS A 79 9.00 13.76 -25.15
N SER A 80 9.52 14.83 -24.54
CA SER A 80 10.74 15.50 -24.99
C SER A 80 11.95 15.02 -24.15
N PRO A 81 13.10 14.75 -24.77
CA PRO A 81 14.30 14.34 -24.05
C PRO A 81 14.75 15.38 -23.02
N GLY A 82 15.15 14.89 -21.83
CA GLY A 82 15.70 15.73 -20.76
C GLY A 82 14.71 16.65 -20.06
N LYS A 83 13.43 16.58 -20.39
CA LYS A 83 12.38 17.35 -19.73
C LYS A 83 11.49 16.43 -18.90
N GLU A 84 11.12 16.93 -17.73
CA GLU A 84 10.04 16.34 -16.94
C GLU A 84 8.74 17.11 -17.27
N GLU A 85 7.80 16.45 -17.89
CA GLU A 85 6.57 17.08 -18.36
C GLU A 85 5.35 16.28 -17.85
N VAL A 86 4.37 17.01 -17.32
CA VAL A 86 3.08 16.43 -16.93
C VAL A 86 2.04 16.82 -17.98
N HIS A 87 1.43 15.83 -18.59
CA HIS A 87 0.35 16.03 -19.55
C HIS A 87 -0.95 15.46 -18.97
N THR A 88 -2.03 16.18 -19.16
CA THR A 88 -3.38 15.69 -18.84
C THR A 88 -4.06 15.35 -20.15
N SER A 89 -4.45 14.09 -20.30
CA SER A 89 -5.20 13.66 -21.50
C SER A 89 -6.64 14.19 -21.40
N ASP A 90 -7.11 14.86 -22.45
CA ASP A 90 -8.48 15.35 -22.54
C ASP A 90 -9.53 14.22 -22.53
N THR A 91 -9.13 13.03 -22.97
CA THR A 91 -10.03 11.87 -23.11
C THR A 91 -10.28 11.16 -21.77
N TYR A 92 -9.30 11.10 -20.88
CA TYR A 92 -9.37 10.30 -19.66
C TYR A 92 -9.22 11.12 -18.36
N ASN A 93 -8.98 12.43 -18.47
CA ASN A 93 -8.66 13.32 -17.33
C ASN A 93 -7.57 12.77 -16.37
N ALA A 94 -6.79 11.82 -16.85
CA ALA A 94 -5.75 11.16 -16.11
C ALA A 94 -4.38 11.75 -16.49
N PRO A 95 -3.60 12.22 -15.52
CA PRO A 95 -2.28 12.77 -15.81
C PRO A 95 -1.35 11.67 -16.30
N THR A 96 -0.44 12.05 -17.17
CA THR A 96 0.69 11.23 -17.60
C THR A 96 1.96 12.03 -17.39
N LEU A 97 3.00 11.37 -16.89
CA LEU A 97 4.27 12.01 -16.54
C LEU A 97 5.39 11.44 -17.40
N CYS A 98 6.05 12.31 -18.16
CA CYS A 98 7.31 11.98 -18.85
C CYS A 98 8.49 12.33 -17.94
N ARG A 99 9.41 11.38 -17.77
CA ARG A 99 10.71 11.57 -17.10
C ARG A 99 11.84 11.14 -18.02
N THR A 100 13.08 11.41 -17.61
CA THR A 100 14.28 11.13 -18.43
C THR A 100 14.34 9.71 -19.00
N ALA A 101 13.94 8.71 -18.24
CA ALA A 101 13.97 7.32 -18.69
C ALA A 101 12.71 6.53 -18.29
N ALA A 102 11.62 7.23 -18.02
CA ALA A 102 10.36 6.59 -17.65
C ALA A 102 9.15 7.42 -18.04
N VAL A 103 8.06 6.74 -18.35
CA VAL A 103 6.74 7.33 -18.59
C VAL A 103 5.74 6.69 -17.67
N THR A 104 5.01 7.50 -16.89
CA THR A 104 4.03 7.03 -15.92
C THR A 104 2.63 7.42 -16.35
N PHE A 105 1.76 6.44 -16.53
CA PHE A 105 0.32 6.60 -16.77
C PHE A 105 -0.43 6.42 -15.46
N PHE A 106 -1.03 7.47 -14.93
CA PHE A 106 -1.83 7.39 -13.70
C PHE A 106 -3.24 6.91 -13.98
N ASP A 107 -3.86 6.29 -12.96
CA ASP A 107 -5.20 5.70 -13.02
C ASP A 107 -5.31 4.69 -14.20
N PHE A 108 -4.26 3.84 -14.36
CA PHE A 108 -4.15 2.87 -15.43
C PHE A 108 -3.42 1.61 -14.96
N THR A 109 -4.16 0.51 -14.79
CA THR A 109 -3.65 -0.77 -14.25
C THR A 109 -4.10 -1.97 -15.10
N PRO A 110 -3.74 -2.03 -16.38
CA PRO A 110 -4.10 -3.14 -17.26
C PRO A 110 -3.40 -4.44 -16.85
N ARG A 111 -4.03 -5.58 -17.12
CA ARG A 111 -3.43 -6.89 -16.86
C ARG A 111 -2.34 -7.24 -17.88
N GLU A 112 -2.57 -6.87 -19.12
CA GLU A 112 -1.61 -7.04 -20.22
C GLU A 112 -1.57 -5.75 -21.04
N VAL A 113 -0.40 -5.43 -21.55
CA VAL A 113 -0.21 -4.24 -22.39
C VAL A 113 0.62 -4.53 -23.61
N THR A 114 0.34 -3.79 -24.67
CA THR A 114 1.21 -3.61 -25.81
C THR A 114 1.69 -2.17 -25.82
N ILE A 115 2.98 -1.98 -25.71
CA ILE A 115 3.65 -0.69 -25.68
C ILE A 115 4.37 -0.50 -27.00
N LYS A 116 4.06 0.59 -27.70
CA LYS A 116 4.77 1.03 -28.92
C LYS A 116 5.43 2.36 -28.64
N ILE A 117 6.72 2.43 -28.85
CA ILE A 117 7.50 3.67 -28.74
C ILE A 117 8.03 4.01 -30.13
N THR A 118 7.79 5.24 -30.57
CA THR A 118 8.19 5.73 -31.91
C THR A 118 8.98 7.03 -31.75
N TRP A 119 10.12 7.12 -32.36
CA TRP A 119 10.99 8.30 -32.45
C TRP A 119 11.47 8.51 -33.86
N GLN A 120 12.19 9.59 -34.16
CA GLN A 120 12.61 9.92 -35.52
C GLN A 120 13.45 8.81 -36.19
N GLY A 121 14.28 8.11 -35.43
CA GLY A 121 15.17 7.04 -35.91
C GLY A 121 14.56 5.63 -35.93
N GLY A 122 13.32 5.42 -35.46
CA GLY A 122 12.76 4.08 -35.41
C GLY A 122 11.54 3.90 -34.49
N SER A 123 11.26 2.64 -34.27
CA SER A 123 10.22 2.26 -33.31
C SER A 123 10.53 0.93 -32.66
N THR A 124 10.00 0.71 -31.46
CA THR A 124 10.01 -0.58 -30.76
C THR A 124 8.61 -0.93 -30.29
N ILE A 125 8.32 -2.23 -30.21
CA ILE A 125 7.06 -2.75 -29.69
C ILE A 125 7.39 -3.83 -28.67
N THR A 126 6.77 -3.72 -27.49
CA THR A 126 6.90 -4.70 -26.41
C THR A 126 5.52 -5.02 -25.88
N SER A 127 5.22 -6.31 -25.70
CA SER A 127 3.96 -6.75 -25.08
C SER A 127 4.26 -7.63 -23.88
N GLY A 128 3.43 -7.53 -22.84
CA GLY A 128 3.60 -8.34 -21.66
C GLY A 128 2.67 -7.95 -20.52
N ARG A 129 2.92 -8.57 -19.36
CA ARG A 129 2.20 -8.28 -18.10
C ARG A 129 3.06 -7.38 -17.25
N PRO A 130 2.54 -6.22 -16.82
CA PRO A 130 3.23 -5.37 -15.85
C PRO A 130 3.41 -6.11 -14.51
N ASN A 131 4.55 -5.89 -13.88
CA ASN A 131 4.76 -6.36 -12.50
C ASN A 131 4.19 -5.31 -11.55
N TYR A 132 3.09 -5.63 -10.85
CA TYR A 132 2.42 -4.73 -9.91
C TYR A 132 2.93 -4.96 -8.50
N GLU A 133 3.29 -3.86 -7.84
CA GLU A 133 3.63 -3.80 -6.43
C GLU A 133 2.65 -2.89 -5.70
N SER A 134 2.18 -3.35 -4.53
CA SER A 134 1.34 -2.52 -3.66
C SER A 134 2.19 -1.52 -2.89
N PHE A 135 1.76 -0.27 -2.91
CA PHE A 135 2.39 0.83 -2.19
C PHE A 135 1.40 1.52 -1.25
N ARG A 136 1.81 1.72 0.00
CA ARG A 136 1.03 2.41 1.04
C ARG A 136 1.82 3.60 1.57
N PRO A 137 1.59 4.82 1.08
CA PRO A 137 2.37 6.00 1.47
C PRO A 137 2.25 6.35 2.95
N ASN A 138 1.15 5.96 3.57
CA ASN A 138 0.84 6.28 4.96
C ASN A 138 1.22 5.16 5.94
N GLY A 139 1.91 4.10 5.46
CA GLY A 139 2.31 2.95 6.25
C GLY A 139 1.33 1.77 6.18
N ARG A 140 1.77 0.63 6.74
CA ARG A 140 1.14 -0.69 6.55
C ARG A 140 -0.37 -0.74 6.87
N PHE A 141 -0.82 0.05 7.83
CA PHE A 141 -2.21 0.00 8.34
C PHE A 141 -3.06 1.21 7.94
N CYS A 142 -2.51 2.10 7.11
CA CYS A 142 -3.16 3.33 6.73
C CYS A 142 -3.54 3.36 5.24
N PRO A 143 -4.77 3.73 4.89
CA PRO A 143 -5.16 3.96 3.51
C PRO A 143 -4.51 5.26 2.97
N PRO A 144 -4.46 5.44 1.64
CA PRO A 144 -4.81 4.48 0.62
C PRO A 144 -3.72 3.44 0.36
N GLU A 145 -4.10 2.35 -0.32
CA GLU A 145 -3.19 1.41 -0.96
C GLU A 145 -3.31 1.60 -2.47
N CYS A 146 -2.18 1.79 -3.14
CA CYS A 146 -2.13 1.94 -4.59
C CYS A 146 -1.24 0.87 -5.21
N GLN A 147 -1.49 0.57 -6.47
CA GLN A 147 -0.71 -0.37 -7.26
C GLN A 147 0.16 0.39 -8.26
N VAL A 148 1.44 0.06 -8.29
CA VAL A 148 2.39 0.58 -9.27
C VAL A 148 2.89 -0.60 -10.10
N GLY A 149 2.46 -0.63 -11.37
CA GLY A 149 2.94 -1.61 -12.36
C GLY A 149 4.20 -1.11 -13.04
N ARG A 150 5.13 -2.02 -13.32
CA ARG A 150 6.36 -1.68 -14.05
C ARG A 150 6.58 -2.58 -15.25
N MET A 151 6.99 -1.96 -16.36
CA MET A 151 7.43 -2.63 -17.58
C MET A 151 8.74 -2.02 -18.07
N LEU A 152 9.73 -2.88 -18.34
CA LEU A 152 10.98 -2.47 -18.97
C LEU A 152 10.85 -2.61 -20.49
N VAL A 153 11.18 -1.56 -21.21
CA VAL A 153 11.22 -1.53 -22.67
C VAL A 153 12.65 -1.26 -23.13
N ALA A 154 13.20 -2.19 -23.89
CA ALA A 154 14.50 -2.00 -24.52
C ALA A 154 14.36 -1.07 -25.74
N ILE A 155 15.13 0.00 -25.74
CA ILE A 155 15.33 0.87 -26.90
C ILE A 155 16.62 0.38 -27.58
N PRO A 156 16.60 0.05 -28.86
CA PRO A 156 17.77 -0.46 -29.59
C PRO A 156 18.87 0.60 -29.80
#